data_e18ff956276cbdbb5ab3c93d7a715c26
#
_entry.id   e18ff956276cbdbb5ab3c93d7a715c26
#
_cell.length_a   1.000
_cell.length_b   1.000
_cell.length_c   1.000
_cell.angle_alpha   90.00
_cell.angle_beta   90.00
_cell.angle_gamma   90.00
#
_symmetry.space_group_name_H-M   'P 1'
#
loop_
_entity.id
_entity.type
_entity.pdbx_description
1 polymer ?
#
loop_
_entity_poly.entity_id
_entity_poly.type
_entity_poly.pdbx_seq_one_letter_code
_entity_poly.pdbx_strand_id
1 'polypeptide(L)'
;MEHTTKHHYLSGKRVLPQPITAKSTIESVVDNMDAYNGGRLRAACQLMRDKYSKEDVTIGLSIAGALIPAGLGPSTIIPLMNHGYVDWMVSTGANMYHDLHFAFNMPLYRGSHTVDDADLRAKGVTRIYDILFDYEDVLMATDRVLRRIMLRPEFQKQMGTREYYYLLGKVVNEYEQQHQLGEVSVLAAAYRNGIPVFTSSPGDSTIGMNVAGLELLAEAAGLKDHFRLEINPSIDVNDSTAIILNAKNYEHGKTGVLLIGGGSPKNFLLQTEPQIQEVLMIPEAGQDYDINITDARPDTGGLSGAPPSEAVSWGKIDPTKLEETVTAYVDVTVAFPMLAAYVIQTTKAKKLKRLYDRGEELRQKLVKSYLENNKEVDELKSIMLKLRK
;
A
#
# COMPACT_ATOMS: atom_id res chain seq x y z
N MET A 1 23.72 37.01 4.33
CA MET A 1 23.57 35.90 5.30
C MET A 1 23.25 36.56 6.64
N GLU A 2 22.01 36.38 7.12
CA GLU A 2 21.66 36.81 8.48
C GLU A 2 22.50 36.01 9.48
N HIS A 3 23.16 36.69 10.40
CA HIS A 3 23.97 36.06 11.46
C HIS A 3 23.04 35.37 12.45
N THR A 4 22.83 34.08 12.25
CA THR A 4 22.06 33.23 13.18
C THR A 4 22.78 33.21 14.54
N THR A 5 22.10 33.60 15.59
CA THR A 5 22.69 33.68 16.95
C THR A 5 22.78 32.30 17.60
N LYS A 6 23.73 32.11 18.53
CA LYS A 6 23.84 30.86 19.33
C LYS A 6 22.50 30.49 19.99
N HIS A 7 21.74 31.49 20.43
CA HIS A 7 20.44 31.24 21.07
C HIS A 7 19.43 30.59 20.12
N HIS A 8 19.46 30.93 18.84
CA HIS A 8 18.60 30.30 17.82
C HIS A 8 18.85 28.78 17.72
N TYR A 9 20.11 28.36 17.69
CA TYR A 9 20.45 26.92 17.64
C TYR A 9 20.13 26.17 18.93
N LEU A 10 20.05 26.84 20.07
CA LEU A 10 19.75 26.25 21.38
C LEU A 10 18.30 26.51 21.82
N SER A 11 17.42 26.94 20.93
CA SER A 11 15.99 27.17 21.23
C SER A 11 15.12 25.91 21.25
N GLY A 12 15.66 24.77 20.78
CA GLY A 12 14.95 23.47 20.77
C GLY A 12 14.66 22.93 22.17
N LYS A 13 13.77 21.93 22.21
CA LYS A 13 13.46 21.24 23.45
C LYS A 13 14.70 20.55 24.02
N ARG A 14 14.94 20.74 25.33
CA ARG A 14 16.05 20.06 26.02
C ARG A 14 15.82 18.55 26.05
N VAL A 15 16.84 17.77 25.75
CA VAL A 15 16.81 16.30 25.87
C VAL A 15 16.80 15.94 27.36
N LEU A 16 15.74 15.25 27.80
CA LEU A 16 15.51 14.86 29.20
C LEU A 16 15.22 13.35 29.24
N PRO A 17 16.24 12.51 29.36
CA PRO A 17 16.06 11.05 29.38
C PRO A 17 15.14 10.58 30.50
N GLN A 18 14.19 9.70 30.17
CA GLN A 18 13.31 9.06 31.14
C GLN A 18 13.62 7.56 31.22
N PRO A 19 13.77 6.97 32.43
CA PRO A 19 14.07 5.56 32.56
C PRO A 19 12.88 4.71 32.16
N ILE A 20 13.14 3.62 31.44
CA ILE A 20 12.15 2.56 31.20
C ILE A 20 11.91 1.81 32.51
N THR A 21 10.66 1.59 32.86
CA THR A 21 10.23 0.89 34.07
C THR A 21 9.23 -0.21 33.73
N ALA A 22 8.89 -1.06 34.68
CA ALA A 22 7.85 -2.09 34.52
C ALA A 22 6.45 -1.54 34.18
N LYS A 23 6.23 -0.24 34.35
CA LYS A 23 4.96 0.45 34.01
C LYS A 23 5.01 1.21 32.69
N SER A 24 6.14 1.18 31.96
CA SER A 24 6.26 1.85 30.67
C SER A 24 5.34 1.21 29.64
N THR A 25 4.57 2.03 28.95
CA THR A 25 3.70 1.67 27.83
C THR A 25 4.41 1.93 26.51
N ILE A 26 3.91 1.42 25.39
CA ILE A 26 4.47 1.75 24.06
C ILE A 26 4.50 3.27 23.83
N GLU A 27 3.45 3.99 24.22
CA GLU A 27 3.39 5.44 24.15
C GLU A 27 4.56 6.09 24.92
N SER A 28 4.73 5.72 26.20
CA SER A 28 5.80 6.30 27.02
C SER A 28 7.21 5.97 26.50
N VAL A 29 7.41 4.80 25.92
CA VAL A 29 8.68 4.39 25.33
C VAL A 29 8.98 5.22 24.07
N VAL A 30 8.01 5.32 23.16
CA VAL A 30 8.15 6.08 21.91
C VAL A 30 8.30 7.57 22.17
N ASP A 31 7.48 8.16 23.06
CA ASP A 31 7.53 9.59 23.37
C ASP A 31 8.83 10.03 24.05
N ASN A 32 9.59 9.10 24.61
CA ASN A 32 10.92 9.32 25.18
C ASN A 32 12.09 9.15 24.19
N MET A 33 11.81 8.83 22.93
CA MET A 33 12.84 8.75 21.87
C MET A 33 13.14 10.17 21.34
N ASP A 34 14.12 10.88 21.95
CA ASP A 34 14.31 12.32 21.70
C ASP A 34 15.08 12.67 20.41
N ALA A 35 15.91 11.78 19.87
CA ALA A 35 16.81 12.09 18.78
C ALA A 35 17.07 10.91 17.82
N TYR A 36 17.83 11.16 16.75
CA TYR A 36 18.22 10.21 15.71
C TYR A 36 16.99 9.52 15.08
N ASN A 37 17.08 8.26 14.68
CA ASN A 37 15.98 7.51 14.11
C ASN A 37 14.85 7.24 15.14
N GLY A 38 15.18 7.13 16.41
CA GLY A 38 14.17 7.07 17.47
C GLY A 38 13.29 8.32 17.51
N GLY A 39 13.91 9.51 17.44
CA GLY A 39 13.18 10.77 17.36
C GLY A 39 12.32 10.90 16.09
N ARG A 40 12.79 10.33 14.96
CA ARG A 40 12.01 10.26 13.72
C ARG A 40 10.83 9.31 13.83
N LEU A 41 11.01 8.14 14.45
CA LEU A 41 9.91 7.20 14.72
C LEU A 41 8.87 7.84 15.65
N ARG A 42 9.30 8.54 16.72
CA ARG A 42 8.40 9.33 17.54
C ARG A 42 7.61 10.35 16.73
N ALA A 43 8.30 11.14 15.91
CA ALA A 43 7.64 12.14 15.06
C ALA A 43 6.61 11.50 14.12
N ALA A 44 6.91 10.33 13.52
CA ALA A 44 5.97 9.57 12.70
C ALA A 44 4.74 9.11 13.50
N CYS A 45 4.94 8.56 14.69
CA CYS A 45 3.87 8.15 15.59
C CYS A 45 2.98 9.32 16.01
N GLN A 46 3.58 10.46 16.38
CA GLN A 46 2.86 11.67 16.77
C GLN A 46 2.11 12.29 15.58
N LEU A 47 2.72 12.35 14.40
CA LEU A 47 2.06 12.83 13.18
C LEU A 47 0.83 11.96 12.86
N MET A 48 0.97 10.65 12.97
CA MET A 48 -0.16 9.74 12.76
C MET A 48 -1.25 9.91 13.81
N ARG A 49 -0.90 10.04 15.10
CA ARG A 49 -1.86 10.33 16.17
C ARG A 49 -2.57 11.68 15.99
N ASP A 50 -1.82 12.74 15.68
CA ASP A 50 -2.33 14.11 15.74
C ASP A 50 -3.02 14.56 14.44
N LYS A 51 -2.60 14.04 13.29
CA LYS A 51 -3.10 14.42 11.96
C LYS A 51 -3.92 13.31 11.29
N TYR A 52 -3.35 12.11 11.14
CA TYR A 52 -4.03 11.02 10.44
C TYR A 52 -5.30 10.51 11.18
N SER A 53 -5.38 10.75 12.49
CA SER A 53 -6.58 10.43 13.29
C SER A 53 -7.80 11.29 12.95
N LYS A 54 -7.65 12.37 12.18
CA LYS A 54 -8.77 13.22 11.81
C LYS A 54 -9.65 12.56 10.75
N GLU A 55 -10.97 12.74 10.87
CA GLU A 55 -11.96 12.12 9.98
C GLU A 55 -11.85 12.61 8.53
N ASP A 56 -11.43 13.86 8.33
CA ASP A 56 -11.24 14.48 7.01
C ASP A 56 -9.97 14.03 6.28
N VAL A 57 -9.09 13.25 6.92
CA VAL A 57 -7.86 12.74 6.30
C VAL A 57 -8.11 11.41 5.61
N THR A 58 -7.80 11.32 4.32
CA THR A 58 -7.79 10.08 3.55
C THR A 58 -6.40 9.49 3.53
N ILE A 59 -6.27 8.24 3.99
CA ILE A 59 -4.98 7.60 4.26
C ILE A 59 -4.69 6.52 3.21
N GLY A 60 -3.60 6.72 2.44
CA GLY A 60 -3.03 5.73 1.55
C GLY A 60 -1.87 4.98 2.22
N LEU A 61 -1.92 3.65 2.20
CA LEU A 61 -0.84 2.79 2.67
C LEU A 61 -0.10 2.18 1.49
N SER A 62 1.23 2.34 1.41
CA SER A 62 2.05 1.57 0.47
C SER A 62 2.94 0.56 1.19
N ILE A 63 3.03 -0.65 0.65
CA ILE A 63 3.82 -1.74 1.22
C ILE A 63 4.70 -2.36 0.14
N ALA A 64 6.00 -2.27 0.33
CA ALA A 64 7.01 -2.89 -0.54
C ALA A 64 7.48 -4.24 0.00
N GLY A 65 8.22 -4.98 -0.83
CA GLY A 65 8.81 -6.27 -0.46
C GLY A 65 7.77 -7.37 -0.24
N ALA A 66 8.04 -8.26 0.70
CA ALA A 66 7.19 -9.37 1.12
C ALA A 66 7.10 -9.43 2.65
N LEU A 67 6.35 -8.51 3.25
CA LEU A 67 6.22 -8.37 4.70
C LEU A 67 5.18 -9.32 5.30
N ILE A 68 4.20 -9.74 4.51
CA ILE A 68 3.12 -10.62 4.97
C ILE A 68 3.64 -11.99 5.43
N PRO A 69 4.59 -12.66 4.78
CA PRO A 69 5.15 -13.91 5.28
C PRO A 69 5.74 -13.82 6.70
N ALA A 70 6.25 -12.64 7.08
CA ALA A 70 6.73 -12.37 8.44
C ALA A 70 5.61 -12.14 9.47
N GLY A 71 4.34 -12.32 9.08
CA GLY A 71 3.17 -12.16 9.94
C GLY A 71 2.64 -10.73 10.08
N LEU A 72 3.22 -9.75 9.36
CA LEU A 72 2.80 -8.34 9.49
C LEU A 72 1.41 -8.05 8.90
N GLY A 73 0.86 -8.93 8.07
CA GLY A 73 -0.52 -8.87 7.62
C GLY A 73 -1.49 -8.92 8.80
N PRO A 74 -1.63 -10.10 9.44
CA PRO A 74 -2.53 -10.28 10.58
C PRO A 74 -2.16 -9.43 11.79
N SER A 75 -0.86 -9.26 12.08
CA SER A 75 -0.42 -8.59 13.31
C SER A 75 -0.49 -7.06 13.27
N THR A 76 -0.43 -6.45 12.09
CA THR A 76 -0.21 -5.00 11.96
C THR A 76 -1.16 -4.34 10.97
N ILE A 77 -1.26 -4.87 9.74
CA ILE A 77 -2.04 -4.26 8.66
C ILE A 77 -3.54 -4.39 8.94
N ILE A 78 -4.01 -5.58 9.26
CA ILE A 78 -5.44 -5.83 9.58
C ILE A 78 -5.91 -4.98 10.77
N PRO A 79 -5.19 -4.91 11.92
CA PRO A 79 -5.54 -4.00 13.00
C PRO A 79 -5.65 -2.52 12.58
N LEU A 80 -4.72 -2.02 11.74
CA LEU A 80 -4.79 -0.64 11.23
C LEU A 80 -6.00 -0.44 10.29
N MET A 81 -6.32 -1.40 9.42
CA MET A 81 -7.52 -1.36 8.57
C MET A 81 -8.79 -1.30 9.42
N ASN A 82 -8.90 -2.17 10.43
CA ASN A 82 -10.06 -2.20 11.33
C ASN A 82 -10.19 -0.96 12.20
N HIS A 83 -9.07 -0.30 12.49
CA HIS A 83 -9.05 0.96 13.24
C HIS A 83 -9.29 2.21 12.37
N GLY A 84 -9.44 2.03 11.04
CA GLY A 84 -9.71 3.11 10.08
C GLY A 84 -8.47 3.94 9.70
N TYR A 85 -7.27 3.37 9.82
CA TYR A 85 -6.01 4.01 9.43
C TYR A 85 -5.48 3.58 8.06
N VAL A 86 -6.30 2.87 7.30
CA VAL A 86 -6.04 2.53 5.89
C VAL A 86 -7.34 2.72 5.12
N ASP A 87 -7.40 3.73 4.26
CA ASP A 87 -8.57 3.98 3.40
C ASP A 87 -8.38 3.34 2.02
N TRP A 88 -7.13 3.22 1.55
CA TRP A 88 -6.74 2.51 0.34
C TRP A 88 -5.30 2.03 0.45
N MET A 89 -4.92 1.02 -0.35
CA MET A 89 -3.60 0.39 -0.24
C MET A 89 -3.00 0.11 -1.61
N VAL A 90 -1.68 0.31 -1.72
CA VAL A 90 -0.85 -0.16 -2.83
C VAL A 90 0.18 -1.14 -2.31
N SER A 91 0.24 -2.34 -2.87
CA SER A 91 1.15 -3.37 -2.40
C SER A 91 1.89 -4.03 -3.56
N THR A 92 3.00 -4.70 -3.26
CA THR A 92 3.56 -5.68 -4.19
C THR A 92 2.59 -6.84 -4.39
N GLY A 93 2.57 -7.43 -5.57
CA GLY A 93 1.82 -8.65 -5.80
C GLY A 93 2.34 -9.83 -4.96
N ALA A 94 3.61 -9.81 -4.57
CA ALA A 94 4.20 -10.81 -3.67
C ALA A 94 3.51 -10.81 -2.31
N ASN A 95 3.27 -9.66 -1.68
CA ASN A 95 2.50 -9.58 -0.44
C ASN A 95 1.11 -10.19 -0.58
N MET A 96 0.40 -9.86 -1.66
CA MET A 96 -0.97 -10.35 -1.89
C MET A 96 -0.99 -11.85 -2.20
N TYR A 97 0.04 -12.36 -2.85
CA TYR A 97 0.18 -13.80 -3.06
C TYR A 97 0.43 -14.55 -1.76
N HIS A 98 1.35 -14.07 -0.94
CA HIS A 98 1.66 -14.70 0.35
C HIS A 98 0.55 -14.53 1.39
N ASP A 99 -0.34 -13.54 1.24
CA ASP A 99 -1.56 -13.41 2.03
C ASP A 99 -2.47 -14.63 1.87
N LEU A 100 -2.49 -15.23 0.67
CA LEU A 100 -3.27 -16.43 0.39
C LEU A 100 -2.81 -17.65 1.18
N HIS A 101 -1.53 -17.71 1.58
CA HIS A 101 -1.07 -18.82 2.44
C HIS A 101 -1.77 -18.79 3.79
N PHE A 102 -1.88 -17.60 4.41
CA PHE A 102 -2.65 -17.43 5.65
C PHE A 102 -4.14 -17.64 5.41
N ALA A 103 -4.68 -17.07 4.33
CA ALA A 103 -6.09 -17.19 3.95
C ALA A 103 -6.54 -18.65 3.79
N PHE A 104 -5.69 -19.52 3.24
CA PHE A 104 -5.98 -20.94 3.02
C PHE A 104 -5.41 -21.85 4.11
N ASN A 105 -4.97 -21.27 5.23
CA ASN A 105 -4.39 -21.98 6.38
C ASN A 105 -3.20 -22.88 5.99
N MET A 106 -2.36 -22.40 5.05
CA MET A 106 -1.18 -23.13 4.61
C MET A 106 0.02 -22.79 5.53
N PRO A 107 0.77 -23.77 6.02
CA PRO A 107 1.75 -23.53 7.06
C PRO A 107 3.03 -22.87 6.53
N LEU A 108 3.46 -21.81 7.21
CA LEU A 108 4.80 -21.23 7.09
C LEU A 108 5.55 -21.46 8.39
N TYR A 109 6.84 -21.76 8.30
CA TYR A 109 7.67 -22.14 9.44
C TYR A 109 8.81 -21.15 9.64
N ARG A 110 9.08 -20.78 10.88
CA ARG A 110 10.29 -20.07 11.23
C ARG A 110 11.48 -21.02 11.12
N GLY A 111 12.49 -20.63 10.36
CA GLY A 111 13.72 -21.39 10.17
C GLY A 111 14.97 -20.55 10.42
N SER A 112 16.05 -20.86 9.69
CA SER A 112 17.31 -20.13 9.73
C SER A 112 17.65 -19.57 8.35
N HIS A 113 18.24 -18.37 8.32
CA HIS A 113 18.77 -17.78 7.09
C HIS A 113 20.13 -18.38 6.65
N THR A 114 20.76 -19.21 7.49
CA THR A 114 22.07 -19.83 7.24
C THR A 114 21.98 -21.26 6.71
N VAL A 115 20.80 -21.67 6.22
CA VAL A 115 20.59 -22.98 5.61
C VAL A 115 21.18 -23.05 4.20
N ASP A 116 21.48 -24.27 3.74
CA ASP A 116 21.95 -24.52 2.38
C ASP A 116 20.75 -24.48 1.41
N ASP A 117 20.73 -23.50 0.51
CA ASP A 117 19.65 -23.31 -0.48
C ASP A 117 19.59 -24.42 -1.52
N ALA A 118 20.72 -25.07 -1.85
CA ALA A 118 20.76 -26.21 -2.77
C ALA A 118 20.11 -27.44 -2.12
N ASP A 119 20.36 -27.66 -0.82
CA ASP A 119 19.72 -28.72 -0.04
C ASP A 119 18.23 -28.47 0.14
N LEU A 120 17.81 -27.22 0.43
CA LEU A 120 16.39 -26.83 0.47
C LEU A 120 15.71 -27.15 -0.85
N ARG A 121 16.29 -26.71 -1.97
CA ARG A 121 15.75 -26.95 -3.31
C ARG A 121 15.60 -28.45 -3.60
N ALA A 122 16.60 -29.25 -3.26
CA ALA A 122 16.56 -30.71 -3.46
C ALA A 122 15.47 -31.40 -2.63
N LYS A 123 15.12 -30.81 -1.49
CA LYS A 123 14.06 -31.30 -0.59
C LYS A 123 12.68 -30.70 -0.81
N GLY A 124 12.51 -29.85 -1.84
CA GLY A 124 11.24 -29.21 -2.13
C GLY A 124 10.84 -28.16 -1.09
N VAL A 125 11.80 -27.48 -0.47
CA VAL A 125 11.56 -26.40 0.49
C VAL A 125 11.97 -25.08 -0.12
N THR A 126 11.15 -24.04 0.07
CA THR A 126 11.43 -22.65 -0.35
C THR A 126 11.58 -21.77 0.87
N ARG A 127 12.40 -20.72 0.78
CA ARG A 127 12.54 -19.75 1.86
C ARG A 127 12.37 -18.31 1.40
N ILE A 128 11.86 -17.48 2.32
CA ILE A 128 11.95 -16.03 2.28
C ILE A 128 12.74 -15.62 3.51
N TYR A 129 14.04 -15.36 3.37
CA TYR A 129 15.02 -15.14 4.43
C TYR A 129 15.01 -16.28 5.46
N ASP A 130 14.34 -16.14 6.60
CA ASP A 130 14.21 -17.14 7.67
C ASP A 130 12.81 -17.77 7.80
N ILE A 131 11.93 -17.52 6.84
CA ILE A 131 10.63 -18.20 6.73
C ILE A 131 10.73 -19.31 5.69
N LEU A 132 10.40 -20.52 6.10
CA LEU A 132 10.44 -21.74 5.28
C LEU A 132 9.03 -22.24 4.99
N PHE A 133 8.82 -22.79 3.80
CA PHE A 133 7.55 -23.42 3.43
C PHE A 133 7.74 -24.47 2.33
N ASP A 134 6.83 -25.41 2.29
CA ASP A 134 6.86 -26.52 1.33
C ASP A 134 6.54 -26.01 -0.10
N TYR A 135 7.32 -26.46 -1.06
CA TYR A 135 7.14 -26.08 -2.46
C TYR A 135 5.87 -26.65 -3.06
N GLU A 136 5.56 -27.92 -2.79
CA GLU A 136 4.40 -28.60 -3.39
C GLU A 136 3.11 -28.30 -2.61
N ASP A 137 3.17 -28.42 -1.27
CA ASP A 137 1.99 -28.34 -0.42
C ASP A 137 1.58 -26.90 -0.07
N VAL A 138 2.47 -25.90 -0.26
CA VAL A 138 2.16 -24.50 -0.06
C VAL A 138 2.15 -23.73 -1.38
N LEU A 139 3.30 -23.62 -2.09
CA LEU A 139 3.36 -22.81 -3.32
C LEU A 139 2.48 -23.37 -4.42
N MET A 140 2.75 -24.60 -4.85
CA MET A 140 1.99 -25.22 -5.95
C MET A 140 0.52 -25.45 -5.57
N ALA A 141 0.21 -25.72 -4.30
CA ALA A 141 -1.16 -25.83 -3.82
C ALA A 141 -1.88 -24.48 -3.90
N THR A 142 -1.25 -23.37 -3.49
CA THR A 142 -1.79 -22.02 -3.64
C THR A 142 -2.08 -21.69 -5.10
N ASP A 143 -1.15 -21.99 -6.00
CA ASP A 143 -1.33 -21.77 -7.44
C ASP A 143 -2.51 -22.57 -8.00
N ARG A 144 -2.67 -23.82 -7.59
CA ARG A 144 -3.81 -24.66 -8.01
C ARG A 144 -5.16 -24.05 -7.57
N VAL A 145 -5.24 -23.57 -6.32
CA VAL A 145 -6.43 -22.89 -5.80
C VAL A 145 -6.68 -21.59 -6.53
N LEU A 146 -5.66 -20.76 -6.68
CA LEU A 146 -5.73 -19.46 -7.32
C LEU A 146 -6.22 -19.56 -8.78
N ARG A 147 -5.66 -20.48 -9.59
CA ARG A 147 -6.12 -20.71 -10.96
C ARG A 147 -7.60 -21.10 -11.04
N ARG A 148 -8.10 -21.92 -10.11
CA ARG A 148 -9.52 -22.28 -10.06
C ARG A 148 -10.41 -21.07 -9.70
N ILE A 149 -9.92 -20.17 -8.83
CA ILE A 149 -10.62 -18.92 -8.51
C ILE A 149 -10.66 -18.01 -9.74
N MET A 150 -9.54 -17.83 -10.44
CA MET A 150 -9.42 -17.01 -11.65
C MET A 150 -10.35 -17.48 -12.79
N LEU A 151 -10.70 -18.75 -12.82
CA LEU A 151 -11.62 -19.32 -13.82
C LEU A 151 -13.11 -19.13 -13.47
N ARG A 152 -13.45 -18.51 -12.33
CA ARG A 152 -14.86 -18.22 -12.00
C ARG A 152 -15.43 -17.14 -12.92
N PRO A 153 -16.75 -17.15 -13.20
CA PRO A 153 -17.37 -16.22 -14.14
C PRO A 153 -17.14 -14.74 -13.82
N GLU A 154 -17.12 -14.35 -12.54
CA GLU A 154 -16.92 -12.96 -12.10
C GLU A 154 -15.54 -12.40 -12.43
N PHE A 155 -14.55 -13.26 -12.70
CA PHE A 155 -13.21 -12.87 -13.13
C PHE A 155 -13.07 -12.76 -14.65
N GLN A 156 -14.04 -13.21 -15.46
CA GLN A 156 -13.93 -13.30 -16.92
C GLN A 156 -14.24 -11.97 -17.61
N LYS A 157 -13.43 -10.94 -17.34
CA LYS A 157 -13.50 -9.61 -17.95
C LYS A 157 -12.20 -8.86 -17.79
N GLN A 158 -12.04 -7.76 -18.53
CA GLN A 158 -10.98 -6.81 -18.26
C GLN A 158 -11.28 -6.05 -16.96
N MET A 159 -10.28 -5.94 -16.08
CA MET A 159 -10.39 -5.23 -14.80
C MET A 159 -9.04 -4.68 -14.34
N GLY A 160 -9.05 -3.70 -13.42
CA GLY A 160 -7.86 -3.30 -12.67
C GLY A 160 -7.57 -4.27 -11.52
N THR A 161 -6.39 -4.12 -10.90
CA THR A 161 -6.03 -4.93 -9.72
C THR A 161 -6.94 -4.64 -8.53
N ARG A 162 -7.48 -3.42 -8.43
CA ARG A 162 -8.48 -3.03 -7.42
C ARG A 162 -9.70 -3.97 -7.41
N GLU A 163 -10.27 -4.22 -8.57
CA GLU A 163 -11.43 -5.10 -8.69
C GLU A 163 -11.04 -6.56 -8.52
N TYR A 164 -9.91 -6.95 -9.10
CA TYR A 164 -9.37 -8.30 -8.97
C TYR A 164 -9.16 -8.68 -7.48
N TYR A 165 -8.51 -7.83 -6.69
CA TYR A 165 -8.30 -8.10 -5.27
C TYR A 165 -9.56 -8.01 -4.42
N TYR A 166 -10.53 -7.21 -4.81
CA TYR A 166 -11.82 -7.22 -4.13
C TYR A 166 -12.56 -8.53 -4.32
N LEU A 167 -12.62 -9.05 -5.55
CA LEU A 167 -13.22 -10.35 -5.85
C LEU A 167 -12.46 -11.48 -5.15
N LEU A 168 -11.14 -11.46 -5.17
CA LEU A 168 -10.32 -12.42 -4.46
C LEU A 168 -10.52 -12.31 -2.94
N GLY A 169 -10.57 -11.10 -2.40
CA GLY A 169 -10.85 -10.81 -0.99
C GLY A 169 -12.22 -11.35 -0.54
N LYS A 170 -13.23 -11.27 -1.41
CA LYS A 170 -14.53 -11.90 -1.16
C LYS A 170 -14.40 -13.40 -0.97
N VAL A 171 -13.70 -14.08 -1.91
CA VAL A 171 -13.51 -15.53 -1.87
C VAL A 171 -12.77 -15.97 -0.62
N VAL A 172 -11.67 -15.30 -0.29
CA VAL A 172 -10.88 -15.66 0.90
C VAL A 172 -11.60 -15.32 2.20
N ASN A 173 -12.42 -14.26 2.23
CA ASN A 173 -13.28 -13.95 3.37
C ASN A 173 -14.35 -15.06 3.61
N GLU A 174 -14.94 -15.57 2.56
CA GLU A 174 -15.87 -16.71 2.65
C GLU A 174 -15.15 -17.94 3.21
N TYR A 175 -13.91 -18.18 2.78
CA TYR A 175 -13.08 -19.29 3.26
C TYR A 175 -12.70 -19.12 4.75
N GLU A 176 -12.24 -17.92 5.18
CA GLU A 176 -11.97 -17.62 6.59
C GLU A 176 -13.18 -17.94 7.48
N GLN A 177 -14.37 -17.50 7.05
CA GLN A 177 -15.61 -17.71 7.81
C GLN A 177 -15.99 -19.19 7.89
N GLN A 178 -15.94 -19.91 6.76
CA GLN A 178 -16.29 -21.34 6.70
C GLN A 178 -15.36 -22.20 7.57
N HIS A 179 -14.08 -21.83 7.66
CA HIS A 179 -13.07 -22.59 8.41
C HIS A 179 -12.79 -22.02 9.79
N GLN A 180 -13.47 -20.95 10.20
CA GLN A 180 -13.33 -20.28 11.50
C GLN A 180 -11.87 -19.88 11.80
N LEU A 181 -11.13 -19.38 10.80
CA LEU A 181 -9.71 -19.03 10.92
C LEU A 181 -9.46 -17.72 11.68
N GLY A 182 -10.51 -16.92 11.89
CA GLY A 182 -10.35 -15.54 12.38
C GLY A 182 -9.94 -14.59 11.26
N GLU A 183 -9.38 -13.44 11.61
CA GLU A 183 -8.93 -12.42 10.67
C GLU A 183 -7.45 -12.62 10.32
N VAL A 184 -7.16 -13.43 9.33
CA VAL A 184 -5.78 -13.83 8.95
C VAL A 184 -5.34 -13.28 7.58
N SER A 185 -6.29 -12.86 6.73
CA SER A 185 -6.01 -12.34 5.38
C SER A 185 -6.25 -10.85 5.29
N VAL A 186 -5.24 -10.12 4.77
CA VAL A 186 -5.33 -8.69 4.44
C VAL A 186 -6.36 -8.44 3.35
N LEU A 187 -6.45 -9.33 2.34
CA LEU A 187 -7.45 -9.22 1.28
C LEU A 187 -8.88 -9.41 1.81
N ALA A 188 -9.09 -10.36 2.72
CA ALA A 188 -10.39 -10.55 3.38
C ALA A 188 -10.78 -9.33 4.22
N ALA A 189 -9.84 -8.78 5.00
CA ALA A 189 -10.06 -7.57 5.79
C ALA A 189 -10.34 -6.35 4.90
N ALA A 190 -9.62 -6.18 3.80
CA ALA A 190 -9.86 -5.12 2.83
C ALA A 190 -11.27 -5.23 2.20
N TYR A 191 -11.70 -6.44 1.84
CA TYR A 191 -13.07 -6.70 1.35
C TYR A 191 -14.12 -6.29 2.38
N ARG A 192 -14.00 -6.75 3.64
CA ARG A 192 -14.96 -6.42 4.72
C ARG A 192 -15.07 -4.92 4.96
N ASN A 193 -13.93 -4.23 4.93
CA ASN A 193 -13.82 -2.80 5.23
C ASN A 193 -14.05 -1.90 4.00
N GLY A 194 -14.27 -2.46 2.81
CA GLY A 194 -14.44 -1.70 1.56
C GLY A 194 -13.20 -0.89 1.16
N ILE A 195 -12.00 -1.42 1.46
CA ILE A 195 -10.71 -0.80 1.17
C ILE A 195 -10.22 -1.26 -0.21
N PRO A 196 -10.03 -0.36 -1.19
CA PRO A 196 -9.44 -0.73 -2.47
C PRO A 196 -7.95 -1.06 -2.32
N VAL A 197 -7.53 -2.17 -2.91
CA VAL A 197 -6.13 -2.65 -2.94
C VAL A 197 -5.64 -2.64 -4.38
N PHE A 198 -4.46 -2.05 -4.60
CA PHE A 198 -3.82 -1.94 -5.90
C PHE A 198 -2.47 -2.65 -5.90
N THR A 199 -2.03 -3.10 -7.07
CA THR A 199 -0.66 -3.57 -7.31
C THR A 199 -0.03 -2.76 -8.43
N SER A 200 1.08 -2.08 -8.13
CA SER A 200 1.79 -1.22 -9.08
C SER A 200 2.43 -1.98 -10.26
N SER A 201 2.77 -3.24 -10.06
CA SER A 201 3.45 -4.10 -11.06
C SER A 201 2.79 -5.48 -11.07
N PRO A 202 1.58 -5.64 -11.64
CA PRO A 202 0.83 -6.88 -11.54
C PRO A 202 1.54 -8.09 -12.16
N GLY A 203 2.34 -7.89 -13.22
CA GLY A 203 3.14 -8.95 -13.85
C GLY A 203 4.33 -9.44 -13.01
N ASP A 204 4.79 -8.65 -12.05
CA ASP A 204 5.92 -8.98 -11.15
C ASP A 204 5.41 -9.70 -9.90
N SER A 205 4.67 -10.78 -10.08
CA SER A 205 4.22 -11.63 -8.98
C SER A 205 3.70 -12.97 -9.47
N THR A 206 3.64 -13.95 -8.58
CA THR A 206 3.06 -15.27 -8.89
C THR A 206 1.58 -15.16 -9.29
N ILE A 207 0.85 -14.17 -8.81
CA ILE A 207 -0.52 -13.88 -9.27
C ILE A 207 -0.52 -13.58 -10.77
N GLY A 208 0.29 -12.61 -11.21
CA GLY A 208 0.41 -12.26 -12.63
C GLY A 208 0.94 -13.41 -13.49
N MET A 209 1.89 -14.19 -12.96
CA MET A 209 2.39 -15.41 -13.64
C MET A 209 1.27 -16.45 -13.85
N ASN A 210 0.35 -16.62 -12.89
CA ASN A 210 -0.78 -17.52 -13.04
C ASN A 210 -1.82 -17.01 -14.07
N VAL A 211 -2.05 -15.69 -14.15
CA VAL A 211 -2.87 -15.09 -15.23
C VAL A 211 -2.24 -15.41 -16.58
N ALA A 212 -0.96 -15.10 -16.77
CA ALA A 212 -0.24 -15.36 -18.01
C ALA A 212 -0.22 -16.86 -18.40
N GLY A 213 -0.09 -17.75 -17.41
CA GLY A 213 -0.17 -19.19 -17.63
C GLY A 213 -1.55 -19.66 -18.11
N LEU A 214 -2.63 -19.06 -17.60
CA LEU A 214 -4.00 -19.35 -18.06
C LEU A 214 -4.27 -18.77 -19.46
N GLU A 215 -3.75 -17.58 -19.78
CA GLU A 215 -3.80 -17.02 -21.15
C GLU A 215 -3.10 -17.91 -22.16
N LEU A 216 -1.90 -18.39 -21.83
CA LEU A 216 -1.14 -19.30 -22.68
C LEU A 216 -1.90 -20.64 -22.90
N LEU A 217 -2.52 -21.17 -21.83
CA LEU A 217 -3.37 -22.35 -21.93
C LEU A 217 -4.57 -22.10 -22.85
N ALA A 218 -5.25 -20.99 -22.69
CA ALA A 218 -6.41 -20.62 -23.52
C ALA A 218 -6.02 -20.46 -24.99
N GLU A 219 -4.87 -19.90 -25.26
CA GLU A 219 -4.31 -19.81 -26.61
C GLU A 219 -4.02 -21.18 -27.21
N ALA A 220 -3.25 -22.01 -26.51
CA ALA A 220 -2.84 -23.32 -26.96
C ALA A 220 -4.01 -24.29 -27.17
N ALA A 221 -5.08 -24.15 -26.37
CA ALA A 221 -6.28 -24.98 -26.44
C ALA A 221 -7.37 -24.41 -27.39
N GLY A 222 -7.19 -23.24 -28.00
CA GLY A 222 -8.22 -22.60 -28.82
C GLY A 222 -9.42 -22.08 -28.00
N LEU A 223 -9.20 -21.71 -26.72
CA LEU A 223 -10.22 -21.29 -25.78
C LEU A 223 -10.19 -19.79 -25.45
N LYS A 224 -9.57 -18.95 -26.31
CA LYS A 224 -9.45 -17.48 -26.06
C LYS A 224 -10.80 -16.81 -25.84
N ASP A 225 -11.87 -17.27 -26.47
CA ASP A 225 -13.23 -16.73 -26.27
C ASP A 225 -13.84 -17.10 -24.90
N HIS A 226 -13.29 -18.11 -24.24
CA HIS A 226 -13.77 -18.61 -22.95
C HIS A 226 -12.98 -18.06 -21.75
N PHE A 227 -11.73 -17.61 -21.96
CA PHE A 227 -10.91 -16.99 -20.92
C PHE A 227 -10.70 -15.50 -21.24
N ARG A 228 -11.28 -14.63 -20.41
CA ARG A 228 -11.34 -13.18 -20.65
C ARG A 228 -10.76 -12.36 -19.51
N LEU A 229 -10.14 -12.98 -18.51
CA LEU A 229 -9.46 -12.25 -17.44
C LEU A 229 -8.27 -11.48 -18.03
N GLU A 230 -8.34 -10.17 -17.97
CA GLU A 230 -7.27 -9.26 -18.39
C GLU A 230 -7.04 -8.22 -17.30
N ILE A 231 -5.82 -8.09 -16.82
CA ILE A 231 -5.44 -7.05 -15.85
C ILE A 231 -4.95 -5.81 -16.60
N ASN A 232 -5.70 -4.72 -16.52
CA ASN A 232 -5.36 -3.45 -17.16
C ASN A 232 -4.89 -2.41 -16.13
N PRO A 233 -3.58 -2.11 -16.05
CA PRO A 233 -3.03 -1.15 -15.10
C PRO A 233 -3.57 0.29 -15.27
N SER A 234 -4.01 0.67 -16.49
CA SER A 234 -4.55 2.01 -16.72
C SER A 234 -5.85 2.27 -15.94
N ILE A 235 -6.61 1.22 -15.64
CA ILE A 235 -7.80 1.31 -14.78
C ILE A 235 -7.36 1.70 -13.37
N ASP A 236 -6.32 1.06 -12.84
CA ASP A 236 -5.80 1.31 -11.49
C ASP A 236 -5.21 2.71 -11.34
N VAL A 237 -4.49 3.20 -12.35
CA VAL A 237 -3.96 4.58 -12.36
C VAL A 237 -5.09 5.59 -12.20
N ASN A 238 -6.15 5.46 -12.99
CA ASN A 238 -7.28 6.37 -12.91
C ASN A 238 -8.09 6.20 -11.62
N ASP A 239 -8.29 4.98 -11.15
CA ASP A 239 -9.09 4.71 -9.95
C ASP A 239 -8.38 5.20 -8.68
N SER A 240 -7.07 5.03 -8.57
CA SER A 240 -6.28 5.57 -7.45
C SER A 240 -6.22 7.10 -7.49
N THR A 241 -6.06 7.69 -8.67
CA THR A 241 -6.12 9.15 -8.87
C THR A 241 -7.48 9.72 -8.45
N ALA A 242 -8.57 9.03 -8.77
CA ALA A 242 -9.92 9.45 -8.39
C ALA A 242 -10.12 9.53 -6.86
N ILE A 243 -9.44 8.67 -6.09
CA ILE A 243 -9.46 8.71 -4.62
C ILE A 243 -8.88 10.04 -4.12
N ILE A 244 -7.69 10.40 -4.59
CA ILE A 244 -7.00 11.62 -4.16
C ILE A 244 -7.77 12.87 -4.59
N LEU A 245 -8.17 12.94 -5.86
CA LEU A 245 -8.95 14.05 -6.37
C LEU A 245 -10.24 14.26 -5.57
N ASN A 246 -10.96 13.17 -5.25
CA ASN A 246 -12.18 13.28 -4.46
C ASN A 246 -11.91 13.80 -3.05
N ALA A 247 -10.88 13.26 -2.36
CA ALA A 247 -10.55 13.67 -1.00
C ALA A 247 -10.26 15.17 -0.90
N LYS A 248 -9.51 15.72 -1.86
CA LYS A 248 -9.07 17.12 -1.84
C LYS A 248 -10.04 18.08 -2.50
N ASN A 249 -10.48 17.81 -3.72
CA ASN A 249 -11.24 18.76 -4.52
C ASN A 249 -12.76 18.70 -4.29
N TYR A 250 -13.29 17.55 -3.87
CA TYR A 250 -14.73 17.39 -3.65
C TYR A 250 -15.13 17.32 -2.18
N GLU A 251 -14.34 16.64 -1.34
CA GLU A 251 -14.59 16.55 0.10
C GLU A 251 -13.90 17.66 0.88
N HIS A 252 -12.98 18.43 0.24
CA HIS A 252 -12.19 19.49 0.88
C HIS A 252 -11.44 19.02 2.13
N GLY A 253 -11.08 17.73 2.13
CA GLY A 253 -10.31 17.08 3.17
C GLY A 253 -8.81 17.16 2.92
N LYS A 254 -8.09 16.31 3.62
CA LYS A 254 -6.64 16.16 3.55
C LYS A 254 -6.26 14.76 3.07
N THR A 255 -5.05 14.62 2.57
CA THR A 255 -4.49 13.33 2.20
C THR A 255 -3.20 13.06 2.99
N GLY A 256 -3.05 11.81 3.42
CA GLY A 256 -1.86 11.35 4.11
C GLY A 256 -1.38 10.03 3.53
N VAL A 257 -0.07 9.89 3.39
CA VAL A 257 0.55 8.66 2.90
C VAL A 257 1.40 8.01 3.97
N LEU A 258 1.21 6.71 4.17
CA LEU A 258 2.04 5.86 5.02
C LEU A 258 2.83 4.91 4.13
N LEU A 259 4.12 5.17 3.98
CA LEU A 259 5.02 4.50 3.05
C LEU A 259 5.91 3.50 3.82
N ILE A 260 5.63 2.22 3.66
CA ILE A 260 6.32 1.13 4.35
C ILE A 260 7.29 0.46 3.38
N GLY A 261 8.59 0.74 3.57
CA GLY A 261 9.64 0.43 2.62
C GLY A 261 9.74 1.46 1.51
N GLY A 262 9.54 1.05 0.26
CA GLY A 262 9.67 1.98 -0.88
C GLY A 262 9.26 1.32 -2.20
N GLY A 263 10.14 1.37 -3.19
CA GLY A 263 9.97 0.73 -4.49
C GLY A 263 8.76 1.20 -5.29
N SER A 264 8.27 0.32 -6.14
CA SER A 264 7.15 0.58 -7.05
C SER A 264 5.84 0.96 -6.32
N PRO A 265 5.43 0.31 -5.21
CA PRO A 265 4.22 0.70 -4.48
C PRO A 265 4.23 2.14 -3.96
N LYS A 266 5.36 2.59 -3.38
CA LYS A 266 5.54 3.99 -2.96
C LYS A 266 5.35 4.94 -4.11
N ASN A 267 6.03 4.67 -5.24
CA ASN A 267 5.94 5.55 -6.41
C ASN A 267 4.54 5.57 -7.01
N PHE A 268 3.90 4.41 -7.18
CA PHE A 268 2.53 4.32 -7.72
C PHE A 268 1.56 5.15 -6.88
N LEU A 269 1.65 5.04 -5.56
CA LEU A 269 0.80 5.81 -4.65
C LEU A 269 1.02 7.32 -4.81
N LEU A 270 2.28 7.78 -4.85
CA LEU A 270 2.61 9.19 -5.00
C LEU A 270 2.37 9.73 -6.41
N GLN A 271 2.37 8.88 -7.46
CA GLN A 271 2.13 9.28 -8.86
C GLN A 271 0.67 9.72 -9.11
N THR A 272 -0.24 9.51 -8.18
CA THR A 272 -1.60 10.06 -8.26
C THR A 272 -1.58 11.59 -8.38
N GLU A 273 -0.63 12.26 -7.75
CA GLU A 273 -0.49 13.73 -7.80
C GLU A 273 0.02 14.24 -9.17
N PRO A 274 1.15 13.75 -9.72
CA PRO A 274 1.52 14.07 -11.10
C PRO A 274 0.45 13.69 -12.12
N GLN A 275 -0.29 12.59 -11.93
CA GLN A 275 -1.41 12.25 -12.80
C GLN A 275 -2.46 13.36 -12.80
N ILE A 276 -2.85 13.88 -11.63
CA ILE A 276 -3.81 14.98 -11.51
C ILE A 276 -3.27 16.26 -12.17
N GLN A 277 -2.05 16.65 -11.80
CA GLN A 277 -1.49 17.96 -12.14
C GLN A 277 -0.99 18.04 -13.59
N GLU A 278 -0.22 17.05 -14.05
CA GLU A 278 0.48 17.08 -15.34
C GLU A 278 -0.36 16.44 -16.45
N VAL A 279 -0.89 15.23 -16.23
CA VAL A 279 -1.57 14.47 -17.28
C VAL A 279 -3.02 14.92 -17.45
N LEU A 280 -3.72 15.15 -16.34
CA LEU A 280 -5.11 15.58 -16.38
C LEU A 280 -5.26 17.11 -16.35
N MET A 281 -4.20 17.86 -16.06
CA MET A 281 -4.16 19.33 -15.97
C MET A 281 -5.16 19.90 -14.97
N ILE A 282 -5.44 19.16 -13.89
CA ILE A 282 -6.35 19.60 -12.84
C ILE A 282 -5.52 20.28 -11.75
N PRO A 283 -5.90 21.49 -11.29
CA PRO A 283 -5.18 22.18 -10.21
C PRO A 283 -5.19 21.38 -8.91
N GLU A 284 -4.01 21.11 -8.37
CA GLU A 284 -3.79 20.41 -7.10
C GLU A 284 -2.38 20.73 -6.58
N ALA A 285 -2.12 20.58 -5.26
CA ALA A 285 -0.88 21.03 -4.62
C ALA A 285 0.05 19.88 -4.16
N GLY A 286 -0.41 18.64 -4.12
CA GLY A 286 0.32 17.49 -3.59
C GLY A 286 -0.22 16.95 -2.25
N GLN A 287 0.35 15.87 -1.74
CA GLN A 287 -0.05 15.25 -0.47
C GLN A 287 0.17 16.19 0.70
N ASP A 288 -0.75 16.18 1.68
CA ASP A 288 -0.65 17.03 2.89
C ASP A 288 0.29 16.43 3.94
N TYR A 289 0.33 15.09 4.09
CA TYR A 289 1.11 14.39 5.12
C TYR A 289 1.86 13.20 4.52
N ASP A 290 3.13 13.02 4.92
CA ASP A 290 3.97 11.90 4.48
C ASP A 290 4.71 11.28 5.67
N ILE A 291 4.49 9.98 5.87
CA ILE A 291 5.27 9.15 6.78
C ILE A 291 5.94 8.06 5.97
N ASN A 292 7.28 8.07 5.91
CA ASN A 292 8.06 7.04 5.24
C ASN A 292 8.93 6.28 6.26
N ILE A 293 8.75 4.96 6.35
CA ILE A 293 9.62 4.06 7.13
C ILE A 293 10.42 3.22 6.14
N THR A 294 11.74 3.40 6.13
CA THR A 294 12.64 2.72 5.18
C THR A 294 14.06 2.66 5.72
N ASP A 295 14.82 1.64 5.38
CA ASP A 295 16.26 1.56 5.61
C ASP A 295 17.09 2.02 4.39
N ALA A 296 16.44 2.36 3.28
CA ALA A 296 17.08 2.81 2.05
C ALA A 296 17.69 4.21 2.21
N ARG A 297 18.94 4.35 1.82
CA ARG A 297 19.68 5.64 1.87
C ARG A 297 19.29 6.53 0.68
N PRO A 298 19.12 7.86 0.89
CA PRO A 298 18.76 8.78 -0.18
C PRO A 298 19.88 8.97 -1.23
N ASP A 299 21.15 8.85 -0.82
CA ASP A 299 22.31 9.09 -1.65
C ASP A 299 22.62 7.99 -2.69
N THR A 300 21.87 6.89 -2.67
CA THR A 300 21.97 5.83 -3.70
C THR A 300 21.18 6.15 -4.97
N GLY A 301 20.36 7.20 -4.97
CA GLY A 301 19.49 7.58 -6.09
C GLY A 301 18.32 6.63 -6.33
N GLY A 302 18.13 5.65 -5.45
CA GLY A 302 17.02 4.69 -5.54
C GLY A 302 15.71 5.31 -5.06
N LEU A 303 14.62 4.91 -5.71
CA LEU A 303 13.27 5.38 -5.42
C LEU A 303 12.84 5.20 -3.95
N SER A 304 13.26 4.10 -3.31
CA SER A 304 12.93 3.81 -1.91
C SER A 304 13.49 4.84 -0.94
N GLY A 305 14.68 5.40 -1.22
CA GLY A 305 15.35 6.38 -0.37
C GLY A 305 15.01 7.84 -0.70
N ALA A 306 14.28 8.12 -1.78
CA ALA A 306 13.94 9.49 -2.18
C ALA A 306 13.18 10.21 -1.05
N PRO A 307 13.71 11.36 -0.55
CA PRO A 307 13.11 12.06 0.58
C PRO A 307 11.89 12.89 0.16
N PRO A 308 10.99 13.27 1.11
CA PRO A 308 9.83 14.11 0.81
C PRO A 308 10.21 15.46 0.16
N SER A 309 11.37 16.02 0.47
CA SER A 309 11.86 17.28 -0.15
C SER A 309 12.09 17.14 -1.66
N GLU A 310 12.56 15.97 -2.13
CA GLU A 310 12.67 15.69 -3.56
C GLU A 310 11.28 15.53 -4.18
N ALA A 311 10.35 14.89 -3.48
CA ALA A 311 8.97 14.69 -3.94
C ALA A 311 8.21 16.01 -4.16
N VAL A 312 8.58 17.11 -3.48
CA VAL A 312 8.03 18.44 -3.71
C VAL A 312 8.31 18.92 -5.14
N SER A 313 9.51 18.71 -5.68
CA SER A 313 9.87 19.14 -7.04
C SER A 313 9.06 18.38 -8.14
N TRP A 314 8.47 17.26 -7.79
CA TRP A 314 7.59 16.44 -8.65
C TRP A 314 6.09 16.70 -8.41
N GLY A 315 5.73 17.73 -7.61
CA GLY A 315 4.34 18.00 -7.25
C GLY A 315 3.69 16.92 -6.37
N LYS A 316 4.44 15.94 -5.87
CA LYS A 316 3.92 14.83 -5.06
C LYS A 316 3.57 15.22 -3.63
N ILE A 317 4.25 16.22 -3.09
CA ILE A 317 4.05 16.76 -1.74
C ILE A 317 3.79 18.27 -1.86
N ASP A 318 2.79 18.76 -1.16
CA ASP A 318 2.51 20.20 -1.06
C ASP A 318 3.71 20.91 -0.42
N PRO A 319 4.36 21.87 -1.13
CA PRO A 319 5.54 22.57 -0.60
C PRO A 319 5.28 23.28 0.73
N THR A 320 4.04 23.68 1.00
CA THR A 320 3.66 24.33 2.28
C THR A 320 3.51 23.32 3.43
N LYS A 321 3.55 22.01 3.14
CA LYS A 321 3.37 20.92 4.09
C LYS A 321 4.63 20.08 4.33
N LEU A 322 5.79 20.53 3.85
CA LEU A 322 7.03 19.79 4.03
C LEU A 322 7.38 19.52 5.51
N GLU A 323 7.00 20.41 6.41
CA GLU A 323 7.17 20.22 7.85
C GLU A 323 6.26 19.14 8.46
N GLU A 324 5.22 18.75 7.73
CA GLU A 324 4.30 17.66 8.08
C GLU A 324 4.70 16.34 7.41
N THR A 325 6.00 16.17 7.18
CA THR A 325 6.58 14.95 6.58
C THR A 325 7.66 14.36 7.46
N VAL A 326 7.75 13.02 7.52
CA VAL A 326 8.74 12.32 8.34
C VAL A 326 9.28 11.10 7.59
N THR A 327 10.61 11.00 7.49
CA THR A 327 11.28 9.75 7.08
C THR A 327 12.04 9.16 8.27
N ALA A 328 11.64 7.98 8.74
CA ALA A 328 12.35 7.20 9.74
C ALA A 328 13.22 6.14 9.04
N TYR A 329 14.55 6.25 9.18
CA TYR A 329 15.50 5.29 8.60
C TYR A 329 15.71 4.11 9.54
N VAL A 330 14.80 3.16 9.49
CA VAL A 330 14.76 2.02 10.39
C VAL A 330 14.10 0.83 9.70
N ASP A 331 14.47 -0.38 10.12
CA ASP A 331 13.84 -1.61 9.62
C ASP A 331 12.33 -1.60 9.84
N VAL A 332 11.60 -1.84 8.76
CA VAL A 332 10.14 -1.83 8.70
C VAL A 332 9.53 -2.86 9.64
N THR A 333 10.13 -4.05 9.73
CA THR A 333 9.57 -5.16 10.54
C THR A 333 9.60 -4.86 12.05
N VAL A 334 10.43 -3.91 12.46
CA VAL A 334 10.53 -3.42 13.85
C VAL A 334 9.66 -2.19 14.07
N ALA A 335 9.78 -1.18 13.19
CA ALA A 335 9.14 0.12 13.42
C ALA A 335 7.64 0.14 13.10
N PHE A 336 7.20 -0.59 12.09
CA PHE A 336 5.79 -0.57 11.68
C PHE A 336 4.83 -1.15 12.73
N PRO A 337 5.11 -2.30 13.37
CA PRO A 337 4.32 -2.78 14.50
C PRO A 337 4.31 -1.81 15.70
N MET A 338 5.43 -1.12 15.97
CA MET A 338 5.50 -0.12 17.04
C MET A 338 4.61 1.09 16.74
N LEU A 339 4.65 1.61 15.52
CA LEU A 339 3.77 2.69 15.05
C LEU A 339 2.30 2.29 15.14
N ALA A 340 1.94 1.09 14.67
CA ALA A 340 0.58 0.59 14.74
C ALA A 340 0.09 0.46 16.19
N ALA A 341 0.89 -0.14 17.07
CA ALA A 341 0.56 -0.27 18.48
C ALA A 341 0.39 1.10 19.16
N TYR A 342 1.30 2.07 18.87
CA TYR A 342 1.20 3.43 19.40
C TYR A 342 -0.13 4.08 19.00
N VAL A 343 -0.46 4.07 17.73
CA VAL A 343 -1.67 4.74 17.20
C VAL A 343 -2.93 4.10 17.74
N ILE A 344 -3.05 2.77 17.71
CA ILE A 344 -4.22 2.04 18.17
C ILE A 344 -4.46 2.26 19.67
N GLN A 345 -3.40 2.39 20.47
CA GLN A 345 -3.51 2.62 21.90
C GLN A 345 -3.80 4.08 22.29
N THR A 346 -3.39 5.04 21.45
CA THR A 346 -3.48 6.48 21.77
C THR A 346 -4.63 7.21 21.09
N THR A 347 -5.35 6.54 20.18
CA THR A 347 -6.46 7.14 19.43
C THR A 347 -7.73 6.30 19.47
N LYS A 348 -8.83 6.90 19.02
CA LYS A 348 -10.08 6.16 18.77
C LYS A 348 -10.10 5.67 17.32
N ALA A 349 -10.81 4.57 17.08
CA ALA A 349 -11.06 4.11 15.73
C ALA A 349 -11.81 5.18 14.93
N LYS A 350 -11.40 5.36 13.66
CA LYS A 350 -12.04 6.26 12.69
C LYS A 350 -13.21 5.55 12.01
N LYS A 351 -14.10 6.34 11.45
CA LYS A 351 -15.14 5.83 10.54
C LYS A 351 -14.49 5.33 9.25
N LEU A 352 -14.85 4.11 8.83
CA LEU A 352 -14.37 3.55 7.57
C LEU A 352 -14.96 4.33 6.38
N LYS A 353 -14.11 4.80 5.48
CA LYS A 353 -14.54 5.55 4.27
C LYS A 353 -15.12 4.65 3.19
N ARG A 354 -14.81 3.34 3.20
CA ARG A 354 -15.31 2.33 2.27
C ARG A 354 -15.19 2.76 0.81
N LEU A 355 -14.00 3.21 0.41
CA LEU A 355 -13.75 3.83 -0.89
C LEU A 355 -13.98 2.86 -2.07
N TYR A 356 -13.89 1.54 -1.83
CA TYR A 356 -14.22 0.56 -2.87
C TYR A 356 -15.69 0.69 -3.30
N ASP A 357 -16.61 0.82 -2.35
CA ASP A 357 -18.06 0.89 -2.61
C ASP A 357 -18.46 2.15 -3.39
N ARG A 358 -17.60 3.16 -3.36
CA ARG A 358 -17.78 4.46 -4.01
C ARG A 358 -17.05 4.60 -5.35
N GLY A 359 -16.40 3.55 -5.82
CA GLY A 359 -15.47 3.61 -6.95
C GLY A 359 -16.05 4.23 -8.22
N GLU A 360 -17.28 3.90 -8.58
CA GLU A 360 -17.96 4.48 -9.74
C GLU A 360 -18.22 6.00 -9.58
N GLU A 361 -18.70 6.43 -8.40
CA GLU A 361 -18.88 7.85 -8.07
C GLU A 361 -17.56 8.63 -8.22
N LEU A 362 -16.48 8.07 -7.63
CA LEU A 362 -15.16 8.69 -7.66
C LEU A 362 -14.64 8.82 -9.11
N ARG A 363 -14.82 7.78 -9.91
CA ARG A 363 -14.42 7.76 -11.31
C ARG A 363 -15.16 8.80 -12.14
N GLN A 364 -16.47 8.95 -11.94
CA GLN A 364 -17.29 9.96 -12.62
C GLN A 364 -16.82 11.38 -12.29
N LYS A 365 -16.46 11.65 -11.04
CA LYS A 365 -15.89 12.94 -10.62
C LYS A 365 -14.55 13.21 -11.29
N LEU A 366 -13.67 12.19 -11.41
CA LEU A 366 -12.41 12.32 -12.12
C LEU A 366 -12.63 12.67 -13.59
N VAL A 367 -13.50 11.94 -14.29
CA VAL A 367 -13.85 12.20 -15.70
C VAL A 367 -14.39 13.62 -15.88
N LYS A 368 -15.29 14.05 -15.01
CA LYS A 368 -15.85 15.41 -15.03
C LYS A 368 -14.74 16.45 -14.90
N SER A 369 -13.91 16.34 -13.87
CA SER A 369 -12.82 17.29 -13.64
C SER A 369 -11.82 17.31 -14.81
N TYR A 370 -11.49 16.17 -15.40
CA TYR A 370 -10.63 16.07 -16.57
C TYR A 370 -11.20 16.85 -17.76
N LEU A 371 -12.48 16.65 -18.07
CA LEU A 371 -13.14 17.33 -19.17
C LEU A 371 -13.26 18.86 -18.97
N GLU A 372 -13.38 19.30 -17.72
CA GLU A 372 -13.52 20.72 -17.38
C GLU A 372 -12.17 21.48 -17.36
N ASN A 373 -11.07 20.81 -17.06
CA ASN A 373 -9.77 21.46 -16.84
C ASN A 373 -8.77 21.26 -17.98
N ASN A 374 -8.77 20.10 -18.65
CA ASN A 374 -7.77 19.81 -19.67
C ASN A 374 -8.11 20.50 -20.99
N LYS A 375 -7.24 21.43 -21.39
CA LYS A 375 -7.40 22.26 -22.60
C LYS A 375 -7.19 21.50 -23.91
N GLU A 376 -6.58 20.31 -23.85
CA GLU A 376 -6.26 19.49 -25.04
C GLU A 376 -7.37 18.49 -25.39
N VAL A 377 -8.40 18.37 -24.57
CA VAL A 377 -9.46 17.35 -24.72
C VAL A 377 -10.12 17.38 -26.10
N ASP A 378 -10.46 18.56 -26.64
CA ASP A 378 -11.14 18.65 -27.91
C ASP A 378 -10.22 18.33 -29.11
N GLU A 379 -8.96 18.71 -29.03
CA GLU A 379 -7.93 18.33 -29.99
C GLU A 379 -7.72 16.81 -29.99
N LEU A 380 -7.49 16.21 -28.81
CA LEU A 380 -7.29 14.77 -28.66
C LEU A 380 -8.52 13.97 -29.13
N LYS A 381 -9.73 14.41 -28.83
CA LYS A 381 -10.97 13.81 -29.37
C LYS A 381 -10.99 13.81 -30.89
N SER A 382 -10.61 14.95 -31.49
CA SER A 382 -10.57 15.08 -32.96
C SER A 382 -9.57 14.12 -33.59
N ILE A 383 -8.41 13.92 -32.96
CA ILE A 383 -7.39 12.95 -33.40
C ILE A 383 -7.93 11.52 -33.26
N MET A 384 -8.48 11.16 -32.09
CA MET A 384 -9.03 9.82 -31.82
C MET A 384 -10.13 9.42 -32.81
N LEU A 385 -11.00 10.36 -33.19
CA LEU A 385 -12.04 10.09 -34.18
C LEU A 385 -11.50 9.74 -35.57
N LYS A 386 -10.28 10.17 -35.91
CA LYS A 386 -9.61 9.84 -37.17
C LYS A 386 -8.97 8.43 -37.14
N LEU A 387 -8.71 7.86 -35.96
CA LEU A 387 -8.15 6.50 -35.81
C LEU A 387 -9.18 5.40 -36.13
N ARG A 388 -10.48 5.72 -36.20
CA ARG A 388 -11.56 4.77 -36.52
C ARG A 388 -11.77 4.52 -38.02
N LYS A 389 -10.95 5.13 -38.86
CA LYS A 389 -10.95 4.91 -40.32
C LYS A 389 -9.76 4.06 -40.73
#